data_5f0f62af41ced51666a2986305fbeba6
#
_entry.id   5f0f62af41ced51666a2986305fbeba6
#
_cell.length_a   1.000
_cell.length_b   1.000
_cell.length_c   1.000
_cell.angle_alpha   90.00
_cell.angle_beta   90.00
_cell.angle_gamma   90.00
#
_symmetry.space_group_name_H-M   'P 1'
#
loop_
_entity.id
_entity.type
_entity.pdbx_description
1 polymer ?
#
loop_
_entity_poly.entity_id
_entity_poly.type
_entity_poly.pdbx_seq_one_letter_code
_entity_poly.pdbx_strand_id
1 'polypeptide(L)'
;MLRGGTKALIGVALAGAVVLLAAAPAGAQDRSDQFGFAGTPWQVGGFVFVTPKFEGAKSYDVLGFPFIAPAGFGQGGSAIDIRGADDVRFRLIQYNGFEAGPLAGWRFSRDQDDAARLQGLGDIDGGLVVGAYAGYRVGPWFFSASYHNQVTGDDTGGLVRLAIDHTWRLSPTATLVTSIGTAYASSDYMQTYFGVTAAQSAASLAGLPQFDPSAGFKDVSIGATATIALDPRWTLYLTGRYSRLIGDAADSPVIETENAFFGGAGLSYKFDLIR
;
A
#
# COMPACT_ATOMS: atom_id res chain seq x y z
N MET A 1 6.98 -29.98 4.65
CA MET A 1 6.12 -29.83 3.46
C MET A 1 4.77 -29.32 3.90
N LEU A 2 4.22 -28.28 3.28
CA LEU A 2 3.00 -27.52 3.59
C LEU A 2 3.20 -26.33 4.55
N ARG A 3 3.89 -25.27 4.12
CA ARG A 3 3.85 -23.93 4.73
C ARG A 3 3.47 -22.81 3.75
N GLY A 4 3.14 -23.12 2.50
CA GLY A 4 2.76 -22.12 1.50
C GLY A 4 1.33 -21.57 1.59
N GLY A 5 0.52 -21.98 2.61
CA GLY A 5 -0.90 -21.61 2.69
C GLY A 5 -1.23 -20.36 3.53
N THR A 6 -0.28 -19.82 4.27
CA THR A 6 -0.59 -18.82 5.31
C THR A 6 -0.74 -17.41 4.76
N LYS A 7 -0.02 -17.03 3.71
CA LYS A 7 -0.10 -15.69 3.10
C LYS A 7 -1.47 -15.38 2.50
N ALA A 8 -2.15 -16.38 1.93
CA ALA A 8 -3.48 -16.21 1.32
C ALA A 8 -4.61 -16.05 2.35
N LEU A 9 -4.48 -16.64 3.54
CA LEU A 9 -5.50 -16.61 4.58
C LEU A 9 -5.47 -15.31 5.43
N ILE A 10 -4.30 -14.71 5.61
CA ILE A 10 -4.16 -13.46 6.38
C ILE A 10 -4.72 -12.27 5.58
N GLY A 11 -4.58 -12.26 4.24
CA GLY A 11 -5.16 -11.23 3.37
C GLY A 11 -6.68 -11.17 3.43
N VAL A 12 -7.36 -12.30 3.61
CA VAL A 12 -8.84 -12.38 3.70
C VAL A 12 -9.36 -11.81 5.03
N ALA A 13 -8.60 -11.95 6.13
CA ALA A 13 -9.01 -11.45 7.44
C ALA A 13 -8.95 -9.92 7.55
N LEU A 14 -8.04 -9.25 6.82
CA LEU A 14 -7.91 -7.78 6.88
C LEU A 14 -8.94 -7.05 6.02
N ALA A 15 -9.38 -7.60 4.91
CA ALA A 15 -10.46 -7.02 4.12
C ALA A 15 -11.79 -6.94 4.90
N GLY A 16 -11.99 -7.85 5.88
CA GLY A 16 -13.14 -7.84 6.78
C GLY A 16 -13.01 -6.91 8.00
N ALA A 17 -11.79 -6.59 8.43
CA ALA A 17 -11.55 -5.85 9.67
C ALA A 17 -11.58 -4.31 9.53
N VAL A 18 -11.47 -3.77 8.33
CA VAL A 18 -11.51 -2.31 8.08
C VAL A 18 -12.90 -1.70 8.32
N VAL A 19 -13.94 -2.50 8.43
CA VAL A 19 -15.34 -2.03 8.61
C VAL A 19 -15.66 -1.67 10.08
N LEU A 20 -14.84 -2.00 11.08
CA LEU A 20 -15.28 -2.02 12.49
C LEU A 20 -14.63 -0.98 13.42
N LEU A 21 -13.88 0.01 12.98
CA LEU A 21 -13.24 1.00 13.87
C LEU A 21 -13.60 2.46 13.55
N ALA A 22 -14.88 2.76 13.34
CA ALA A 22 -15.40 4.13 13.41
C ALA A 22 -16.14 4.33 14.74
N ALA A 23 -15.44 4.28 15.88
CA ALA A 23 -15.94 4.85 17.11
C ALA A 23 -15.75 6.37 17.05
N ALA A 24 -16.81 7.10 16.73
CA ALA A 24 -16.80 8.56 16.71
C ALA A 24 -16.60 9.12 18.14
N PRO A 25 -15.70 10.11 18.35
CA PRO A 25 -15.70 10.88 19.58
C PRO A 25 -16.96 11.74 19.65
N ALA A 26 -17.65 11.69 20.78
CA ALA A 26 -18.81 12.51 21.08
C ALA A 26 -18.43 14.01 21.03
N GLY A 27 -18.93 14.75 20.04
CA GLY A 27 -18.77 16.20 20.00
C GLY A 27 -18.83 16.89 18.64
N ALA A 28 -19.21 16.21 17.55
CA ALA A 28 -19.29 16.83 16.23
C ALA A 28 -20.69 16.59 15.62
N GLN A 29 -21.63 17.45 15.95
CA GLN A 29 -23.04 17.31 15.55
C GLN A 29 -23.35 17.63 14.07
N ASP A 30 -22.36 17.97 13.25
CA ASP A 30 -22.59 18.37 11.83
C ASP A 30 -21.76 17.56 10.80
N ARG A 31 -21.16 16.45 11.21
CA ARG A 31 -20.37 15.55 10.33
C ARG A 31 -20.94 14.14 10.21
N SER A 32 -22.13 13.88 10.72
CA SER A 32 -22.77 12.55 10.69
C SER A 32 -23.00 12.03 9.27
N ASP A 33 -23.13 12.91 8.28
CA ASP A 33 -23.40 12.53 6.89
C ASP A 33 -22.16 11.98 6.16
N GLN A 34 -20.97 12.22 6.69
CA GLN A 34 -19.71 11.77 6.06
C GLN A 34 -19.40 10.28 6.34
N PHE A 35 -19.94 9.73 7.43
CA PHE A 35 -19.83 8.31 7.82
C PHE A 35 -21.20 7.62 8.00
N GLY A 36 -22.30 8.27 7.59
CA GLY A 36 -23.63 7.72 7.64
C GLY A 36 -23.81 6.58 6.64
N PHE A 37 -23.88 5.35 7.11
CA PHE A 37 -24.10 4.16 6.27
C PHE A 37 -25.56 3.99 5.84
N ALA A 38 -26.51 4.70 6.49
CA ALA A 38 -27.92 4.65 6.17
C ALA A 38 -28.22 5.40 4.85
N GLY A 39 -28.75 4.70 3.85
CA GLY A 39 -29.08 5.27 2.54
C GLY A 39 -27.88 5.41 1.59
N THR A 40 -26.66 5.07 1.99
CA THR A 40 -25.50 5.04 1.11
C THR A 40 -25.51 3.75 0.30
N PRO A 41 -25.38 3.79 -1.05
CA PRO A 41 -25.20 2.59 -1.84
C PRO A 41 -23.95 1.83 -1.41
N TRP A 42 -23.96 0.52 -1.55
CA TRP A 42 -22.82 -0.34 -1.27
C TRP A 42 -22.22 -0.89 -2.57
N GLN A 43 -21.00 -1.33 -2.49
CA GLN A 43 -20.34 -2.03 -3.58
C GLN A 43 -19.68 -3.32 -3.07
N VAL A 44 -19.77 -4.36 -3.85
CA VAL A 44 -19.04 -5.62 -3.68
C VAL A 44 -18.13 -5.82 -4.88
N GLY A 45 -16.96 -6.37 -4.67
CA GLY A 45 -16.03 -6.58 -5.77
C GLY A 45 -14.83 -7.41 -5.38
N GLY A 46 -13.86 -7.41 -6.26
CA GLY A 46 -12.58 -8.07 -6.04
C GLY A 46 -11.48 -7.43 -6.86
N PHE A 47 -10.27 -7.59 -6.36
CA PHE A 47 -9.03 -7.19 -7.02
C PHE A 47 -8.10 -8.39 -7.15
N VAL A 48 -7.35 -8.41 -8.25
CA VAL A 48 -6.21 -9.31 -8.45
C VAL A 48 -5.00 -8.43 -8.70
N PHE A 49 -3.91 -8.69 -7.98
CA PHE A 49 -2.66 -7.97 -8.08
C PHE A 49 -1.50 -8.92 -8.34
N VAL A 50 -0.54 -8.45 -9.13
CA VAL A 50 0.78 -9.04 -9.29
C VAL A 50 1.78 -8.11 -8.63
N THR A 51 2.57 -8.64 -7.69
CA THR A 51 3.53 -7.86 -6.89
C THR A 51 4.82 -8.66 -6.69
N PRO A 52 6.00 -8.02 -6.61
CA PRO A 52 7.21 -8.70 -6.21
C PRO A 52 7.02 -9.37 -4.84
N LYS A 53 7.62 -10.55 -4.63
CA LYS A 53 7.55 -11.28 -3.35
C LYS A 53 8.13 -10.47 -2.19
N PHE A 54 9.20 -9.72 -2.46
CA PHE A 54 9.84 -8.77 -1.54
C PHE A 54 10.46 -7.62 -2.34
N GLU A 55 10.89 -6.55 -1.65
CA GLU A 55 11.57 -5.43 -2.29
C GLU A 55 12.90 -5.89 -2.91
N GLY A 56 13.04 -5.76 -4.24
CA GLY A 56 14.19 -6.23 -4.98
C GLY A 56 14.10 -7.68 -5.48
N ALA A 57 12.95 -8.35 -5.35
CA ALA A 57 12.73 -9.69 -5.90
C ALA A 57 12.57 -9.68 -7.42
N LYS A 58 13.06 -10.74 -8.09
CA LYS A 58 12.73 -11.07 -9.48
C LYS A 58 11.45 -11.89 -9.62
N SER A 59 11.06 -12.58 -8.56
CA SER A 59 9.85 -13.41 -8.52
C SER A 59 8.66 -12.60 -8.03
N TYR A 60 7.47 -13.00 -8.48
CA TYR A 60 6.21 -12.31 -8.23
C TYR A 60 5.19 -13.23 -7.62
N ASP A 61 4.32 -12.66 -6.78
CA ASP A 61 3.11 -13.30 -6.27
C ASP A 61 1.87 -12.71 -6.92
N VAL A 62 0.82 -13.53 -7.01
CA VAL A 62 -0.52 -13.11 -7.41
C VAL A 62 -1.41 -13.15 -6.19
N LEU A 63 -1.99 -12.00 -5.85
CA LEU A 63 -2.85 -11.84 -4.67
C LEU A 63 -4.26 -11.47 -5.12
N GLY A 64 -5.28 -12.09 -4.52
CA GLY A 64 -6.68 -11.80 -4.75
C GLY A 64 -7.36 -11.30 -3.47
N PHE A 65 -8.12 -10.21 -3.57
CA PHE A 65 -8.85 -9.61 -2.44
C PHE A 65 -10.29 -9.36 -2.82
N PRO A 66 -11.26 -10.09 -2.26
CA PRO A 66 -12.66 -9.69 -2.30
C PRO A 66 -12.90 -8.54 -1.32
N PHE A 67 -13.83 -7.65 -1.65
CA PHE A 67 -14.21 -6.57 -0.74
C PHE A 67 -15.72 -6.28 -0.80
N ILE A 68 -16.23 -5.72 0.28
CA ILE A 68 -17.53 -5.09 0.38
C ILE A 68 -17.34 -3.76 1.13
N ALA A 69 -17.86 -2.67 0.58
CA ALA A 69 -17.66 -1.34 1.13
C ALA A 69 -18.77 -0.39 0.68
N PRO A 70 -18.98 0.77 1.36
CA PRO A 70 -19.80 1.84 0.83
C PRO A 70 -19.34 2.26 -0.57
N ALA A 71 -20.27 2.62 -1.45
CA ALA A 71 -19.94 3.05 -2.80
C ALA A 71 -19.07 4.32 -2.76
N GLY A 72 -18.04 4.36 -3.62
CA GLY A 72 -17.03 5.43 -3.59
C GLY A 72 -15.85 5.17 -2.64
N PHE A 73 -15.88 4.10 -1.86
CA PHE A 73 -14.76 3.68 -1.03
C PHE A 73 -13.50 3.48 -1.89
N GLY A 74 -12.38 4.03 -1.44
CA GLY A 74 -11.10 3.95 -2.15
C GLY A 74 -11.01 4.82 -3.42
N GLN A 75 -12.03 5.61 -3.73
CA GLN A 75 -12.02 6.56 -4.84
C GLN A 75 -11.65 7.97 -4.36
N GLY A 76 -10.99 8.74 -5.22
CA GLY A 76 -10.62 10.12 -4.91
C GLY A 76 -11.85 10.96 -4.52
N GLY A 77 -11.83 11.56 -3.33
CA GLY A 77 -12.98 12.28 -2.75
C GLY A 77 -13.67 11.51 -1.61
N SER A 78 -13.45 10.22 -1.47
CA SER A 78 -13.93 9.41 -0.35
C SER A 78 -13.20 9.79 0.96
N ALA A 79 -13.85 9.57 2.10
CA ALA A 79 -13.23 9.71 3.42
C ALA A 79 -12.09 8.70 3.65
N ILE A 80 -12.04 7.64 2.84
CA ILE A 80 -11.02 6.59 2.90
C ILE A 80 -10.39 6.45 1.51
N ASP A 81 -9.05 6.52 1.44
CA ASP A 81 -8.26 6.35 0.23
C ASP A 81 -7.29 5.18 0.42
N ILE A 82 -7.26 4.24 -0.53
CA ILE A 82 -6.38 3.06 -0.49
C ILE A 82 -5.27 3.26 -1.52
N ARG A 83 -4.04 3.39 -1.05
CA ARG A 83 -2.85 3.57 -1.87
C ARG A 83 -1.92 2.36 -1.91
N GLY A 84 -2.10 1.47 -0.96
CA GLY A 84 -1.34 0.22 -0.81
C GLY A 84 -1.88 -0.60 0.36
N ALA A 85 -1.36 -1.80 0.52
CA ALA A 85 -1.73 -2.66 1.65
C ALA A 85 -1.36 -2.02 3.00
N ASP A 86 -0.26 -1.28 3.04
CA ASP A 86 0.24 -0.55 4.22
C ASP A 86 -0.09 0.95 4.19
N ASP A 87 -1.00 1.40 3.31
CA ASP A 87 -1.36 2.81 3.13
C ASP A 87 -2.85 2.98 2.86
N VAL A 88 -3.68 2.75 3.88
CA VAL A 88 -5.11 3.05 3.91
C VAL A 88 -5.29 4.35 4.71
N ARG A 89 -5.65 5.42 4.04
CA ARG A 89 -5.73 6.79 4.57
C ARG A 89 -7.15 7.13 4.99
N PHE A 90 -7.29 7.74 6.16
CA PHE A 90 -8.56 8.24 6.69
C PHE A 90 -8.52 9.76 6.71
N ARG A 91 -9.28 10.42 5.83
CA ARG A 91 -9.31 11.87 5.73
C ARG A 91 -10.17 12.45 6.85
N LEU A 92 -9.51 13.02 7.87
CA LEU A 92 -10.16 13.68 8.99
C LEU A 92 -10.23 15.19 8.82
N ILE A 93 -9.26 15.78 8.12
CA ILE A 93 -9.15 17.23 7.91
C ILE A 93 -9.24 17.47 6.41
N GLN A 94 -10.12 18.41 6.02
CA GLN A 94 -10.21 18.90 4.65
C GLN A 94 -10.56 20.38 4.68
N TYR A 95 -9.67 21.23 4.14
CA TYR A 95 -9.87 22.67 4.10
C TYR A 95 -9.07 23.30 2.93
N ASN A 96 -9.75 24.00 2.02
CA ASN A 96 -9.13 24.76 0.92
C ASN A 96 -8.08 23.96 0.12
N GLY A 97 -8.38 22.72 -0.23
CA GLY A 97 -7.46 21.84 -0.95
C GLY A 97 -6.47 21.08 -0.07
N PHE A 98 -6.29 21.48 1.19
CA PHE A 98 -5.52 20.73 2.17
C PHE A 98 -6.33 19.55 2.69
N GLU A 99 -5.70 18.40 2.81
CA GLU A 99 -6.26 17.23 3.49
C GLU A 99 -5.20 16.54 4.34
N ALA A 100 -5.63 15.98 5.47
CA ALA A 100 -4.76 15.23 6.37
C ALA A 100 -5.55 14.22 7.20
N GLY A 101 -4.84 13.23 7.72
CA GLY A 101 -5.41 12.26 8.62
C GLY A 101 -4.46 11.11 8.95
N PRO A 102 -4.90 10.18 9.81
CA PRO A 102 -4.16 8.96 10.07
C PRO A 102 -4.19 8.02 8.89
N LEU A 103 -3.24 7.10 8.87
CA LEU A 103 -3.25 5.95 7.99
C LEU A 103 -2.99 4.68 8.80
N ALA A 104 -3.48 3.56 8.29
CA ALA A 104 -3.21 2.24 8.83
C ALA A 104 -3.15 1.22 7.69
N GLY A 105 -2.50 0.09 7.92
CA GLY A 105 -2.43 -0.98 6.95
C GLY A 105 -1.60 -2.14 7.42
N TRP A 106 -1.22 -3.00 6.53
CA TRP A 106 -0.46 -4.19 6.81
C TRP A 106 0.75 -4.32 5.90
N ARG A 107 1.92 -4.57 6.48
CA ARG A 107 3.13 -4.94 5.76
C ARG A 107 3.29 -6.45 5.81
N PHE A 108 3.47 -7.06 4.64
CA PHE A 108 3.63 -8.51 4.54
C PHE A 108 5.02 -8.94 5.01
N SER A 109 5.12 -10.19 5.50
CA SER A 109 6.39 -10.82 5.85
C SER A 109 7.30 -10.98 4.64
N ARG A 110 8.60 -11.07 4.91
CA ARG A 110 9.61 -11.59 3.98
C ARG A 110 10.19 -12.85 4.58
N ASP A 111 9.94 -13.98 3.96
CA ASP A 111 10.44 -15.26 4.43
C ASP A 111 11.77 -15.56 3.71
N GLN A 112 12.73 -16.18 4.41
CA GLN A 112 14.00 -16.57 3.81
C GLN A 112 13.82 -17.60 2.66
N ASP A 113 12.68 -18.28 2.60
CA ASP A 113 12.32 -19.21 1.55
C ASP A 113 11.70 -18.54 0.31
N ASP A 114 11.47 -17.23 0.32
CA ASP A 114 10.96 -16.48 -0.84
C ASP A 114 11.96 -16.44 -2.01
N ALA A 115 13.27 -16.51 -1.70
CA ALA A 115 14.33 -16.62 -2.70
C ALA A 115 15.55 -17.34 -2.14
N ALA A 116 16.27 -18.06 -3.01
CA ALA A 116 17.53 -18.72 -2.63
C ALA A 116 18.56 -17.75 -2.04
N ARG A 117 18.51 -16.48 -2.47
CA ARG A 117 19.42 -15.41 -1.99
C ARG A 117 19.15 -15.03 -0.53
N LEU A 118 17.93 -15.23 -0.01
CA LEU A 118 17.54 -14.89 1.35
C LEU A 118 17.84 -15.99 2.37
N GLN A 119 18.20 -17.20 1.92
CA GLN A 119 18.44 -18.32 2.81
C GLN A 119 19.61 -18.06 3.76
N GLY A 120 19.33 -18.20 5.05
CA GLY A 120 20.27 -17.90 6.14
C GLY A 120 20.22 -16.46 6.65
N LEU A 121 19.38 -15.58 6.06
CA LEU A 121 19.18 -14.22 6.57
C LEU A 121 18.10 -14.15 7.65
N GLY A 122 17.28 -15.21 7.80
CA GLY A 122 16.11 -15.22 8.67
C GLY A 122 14.88 -14.55 8.03
N ASP A 123 13.74 -14.71 8.70
CA ASP A 123 12.46 -14.17 8.30
C ASP A 123 12.29 -12.76 8.87
N ILE A 124 11.46 -11.94 8.23
CA ILE A 124 10.96 -10.66 8.76
C ILE A 124 9.47 -10.79 8.90
N ASP A 125 8.98 -10.66 10.14
CA ASP A 125 7.56 -10.76 10.41
C ASP A 125 6.78 -9.58 9.82
N GLY A 126 5.64 -9.91 9.21
CA GLY A 126 4.68 -8.90 8.80
C GLY A 126 4.00 -8.25 10.01
N GLY A 127 3.47 -7.03 9.82
CA GLY A 127 2.85 -6.33 10.95
C GLY A 127 1.91 -5.20 10.56
N LEU A 128 1.18 -4.72 11.57
CA LEU A 128 0.34 -3.54 11.48
C LEU A 128 1.22 -2.31 11.29
N VAL A 129 0.92 -1.55 10.25
CA VAL A 129 1.52 -0.23 10.00
C VAL A 129 0.53 0.83 10.41
N VAL A 130 0.99 1.83 11.14
CA VAL A 130 0.24 3.04 11.46
C VAL A 130 1.05 4.26 11.09
N GLY A 131 0.36 5.38 10.88
CA GLY A 131 1.02 6.62 10.52
C GLY A 131 0.05 7.76 10.27
N ALA A 132 0.52 8.73 9.54
CA ALA A 132 -0.28 9.90 9.16
C ALA A 132 0.11 10.36 7.75
N TYR A 133 -0.81 11.08 7.12
CA TYR A 133 -0.55 11.75 5.85
C TYR A 133 -1.05 13.18 5.88
N ALA A 134 -0.45 13.99 5.01
CA ALA A 134 -0.94 15.30 4.64
C ALA A 134 -0.79 15.48 3.13
N GLY A 135 -1.69 16.26 2.54
CA GLY A 135 -1.65 16.54 1.11
C GLY A 135 -2.31 17.87 0.77
N TYR A 136 -2.03 18.34 -0.42
CA TYR A 136 -2.59 19.57 -0.95
C TYR A 136 -3.00 19.42 -2.41
N ARG A 137 -4.23 19.79 -2.73
CA ARG A 137 -4.83 19.70 -4.06
C ARG A 137 -4.89 21.08 -4.73
N VAL A 138 -4.31 21.16 -5.92
CA VAL A 138 -4.37 22.36 -6.79
C VAL A 138 -4.87 21.92 -8.15
N GLY A 139 -6.13 22.22 -8.45
CA GLY A 139 -6.75 21.75 -9.69
C GLY A 139 -6.66 20.22 -9.83
N PRO A 140 -6.09 19.70 -10.93
CA PRO A 140 -5.94 18.26 -11.14
C PRO A 140 -4.75 17.64 -10.38
N TRP A 141 -3.90 18.44 -9.75
CA TRP A 141 -2.70 18.01 -9.05
C TRP A 141 -2.97 17.74 -7.58
N PHE A 142 -2.36 16.68 -7.03
CA PHE A 142 -2.35 16.37 -5.62
C PHE A 142 -0.93 16.04 -5.16
N PHE A 143 -0.43 16.82 -4.23
CA PHE A 143 0.89 16.65 -3.60
C PHE A 143 0.67 16.04 -2.22
N SER A 144 1.36 14.97 -1.89
CA SER A 144 1.20 14.32 -0.59
C SER A 144 2.51 13.84 0.00
N ALA A 145 2.55 13.86 1.33
CA ALA A 145 3.56 13.21 2.15
C ALA A 145 2.86 12.29 3.16
N SER A 146 3.45 11.14 3.43
CA SER A 146 2.94 10.21 4.45
C SER A 146 4.08 9.56 5.20
N TYR A 147 3.87 9.34 6.51
CA TYR A 147 4.78 8.61 7.38
C TYR A 147 4.16 7.29 7.79
N HIS A 148 4.93 6.23 7.73
CA HIS A 148 4.52 4.86 8.02
C HIS A 148 5.48 4.25 9.03
N ASN A 149 4.95 3.63 10.07
CA ASN A 149 5.73 2.88 11.05
C ASN A 149 5.05 1.55 11.36
N GLN A 150 5.79 0.46 11.33
CA GLN A 150 5.29 -0.84 11.75
C GLN A 150 5.29 -0.90 13.27
N VAL A 151 4.15 -1.28 13.88
CA VAL A 151 3.96 -1.27 15.34
C VAL A 151 3.71 -2.65 15.94
N THR A 152 3.63 -3.69 15.09
CA THR A 152 3.57 -5.10 15.51
C THR A 152 4.49 -5.94 14.65
N GLY A 153 4.84 -7.14 15.10
CA GLY A 153 5.87 -7.97 14.45
C GLY A 153 7.26 -7.41 14.72
N ASP A 154 8.14 -7.49 13.73
CA ASP A 154 9.48 -6.95 13.85
C ASP A 154 9.49 -5.41 13.83
N ASP A 155 10.42 -4.80 14.56
CA ASP A 155 10.68 -3.36 14.46
C ASP A 155 11.43 -3.07 13.14
N THR A 156 10.68 -2.70 12.14
CA THR A 156 11.22 -2.46 10.79
C THR A 156 11.51 -0.99 10.51
N GLY A 157 11.44 -0.12 11.52
CA GLY A 157 11.69 1.31 11.37
C GLY A 157 10.63 2.06 10.55
N GLY A 158 10.92 3.33 10.27
CA GLY A 158 10.00 4.28 9.64
C GLY A 158 10.26 4.54 8.15
N LEU A 159 9.19 4.87 7.44
CA LEU A 159 9.20 5.19 6.02
C LEU A 159 8.42 6.48 5.76
N VAL A 160 9.01 7.45 5.07
CA VAL A 160 8.33 8.64 4.55
C VAL A 160 8.13 8.47 3.04
N ARG A 161 6.88 8.55 2.58
CA ARG A 161 6.57 8.54 1.14
C ARG A 161 6.15 9.93 0.68
N LEU A 162 6.69 10.36 -0.45
CA LEU A 162 6.31 11.57 -1.15
C LEU A 162 5.70 11.19 -2.49
N ALA A 163 4.59 11.83 -2.86
CA ALA A 163 3.94 11.56 -4.15
C ALA A 163 3.33 12.83 -4.75
N ILE A 164 3.34 12.86 -6.07
CA ILE A 164 2.63 13.85 -6.89
C ILE A 164 1.73 13.07 -7.83
N ASP A 165 0.43 13.31 -7.72
CA ASP A 165 -0.57 12.70 -8.58
C ASP A 165 -1.17 13.75 -9.52
N HIS A 166 -1.49 13.35 -10.75
CA HIS A 166 -2.27 14.16 -11.68
C HIS A 166 -3.50 13.38 -12.14
N THR A 167 -4.66 13.99 -12.01
CA THR A 167 -5.95 13.41 -12.38
C THR A 167 -6.37 13.88 -13.77
N TRP A 168 -6.52 12.94 -14.70
CA TRP A 168 -7.01 13.13 -16.06
C TRP A 168 -8.46 12.66 -16.14
N ARG A 169 -9.39 13.54 -16.46
CA ARG A 169 -10.77 13.16 -16.77
C ARG A 169 -10.84 12.85 -18.27
N LEU A 170 -10.72 11.57 -18.60
CA LEU A 170 -10.70 11.12 -20.02
C LEU A 170 -12.08 11.17 -20.66
N SER A 171 -13.14 10.90 -19.86
CA SER A 171 -14.54 10.98 -20.25
C SER A 171 -15.42 11.15 -19.01
N PRO A 172 -16.75 11.32 -19.14
CA PRO A 172 -17.66 11.31 -18.00
C PRO A 172 -17.62 10.02 -17.17
N THR A 173 -17.17 8.91 -17.77
CA THR A 173 -17.13 7.57 -17.16
C THR A 173 -15.73 7.05 -16.89
N ALA A 174 -14.67 7.76 -17.32
CA ALA A 174 -13.29 7.29 -17.20
C ALA A 174 -12.37 8.36 -16.64
N THR A 175 -11.66 7.99 -15.59
CA THR A 175 -10.62 8.81 -14.93
C THR A 175 -9.32 8.04 -14.91
N LEU A 176 -8.21 8.73 -15.19
CA LEU A 176 -6.85 8.21 -15.06
C LEU A 176 -6.12 9.08 -14.04
N VAL A 177 -5.50 8.48 -13.06
CA VAL A 177 -4.56 9.13 -12.13
C VAL A 177 -3.17 8.64 -12.47
N THR A 178 -2.28 9.55 -12.84
CA THR A 178 -0.84 9.26 -12.99
C THR A 178 -0.11 9.76 -11.77
N SER A 179 0.90 9.02 -11.31
CA SER A 179 1.64 9.29 -10.08
C SER A 179 3.14 9.20 -10.31
N ILE A 180 3.89 10.10 -9.71
CA ILE A 180 5.32 9.94 -9.47
C ILE A 180 5.56 9.98 -7.96
N GLY A 181 6.54 9.21 -7.48
CA GLY A 181 6.79 9.14 -6.04
C GLY A 181 8.19 8.67 -5.70
N THR A 182 8.52 8.84 -4.42
CA THR A 182 9.77 8.36 -3.82
C THR A 182 9.53 8.04 -2.35
N ALA A 183 10.37 7.19 -1.79
CA ALA A 183 10.31 6.83 -0.37
C ALA A 183 11.68 7.05 0.28
N TYR A 184 11.68 7.76 1.41
CA TYR A 184 12.83 7.90 2.31
C TYR A 184 12.66 6.91 3.47
N ALA A 185 13.66 6.06 3.68
CA ALA A 185 13.67 5.02 4.70
C ALA A 185 14.62 5.38 5.85
N SER A 186 14.22 5.08 7.09
CA SER A 186 15.10 5.18 8.25
C SER A 186 16.24 4.16 8.18
N SER A 187 17.28 4.33 9.00
CA SER A 187 18.37 3.36 9.13
C SER A 187 17.86 1.97 9.50
N ASP A 188 16.89 1.89 10.41
CA ASP A 188 16.34 0.61 10.85
C ASP A 188 15.58 -0.09 9.72
N TYR A 189 14.82 0.68 8.91
CA TYR A 189 14.16 0.15 7.72
C TYR A 189 15.20 -0.38 6.71
N MET A 190 16.21 0.43 6.43
CA MET A 190 17.26 0.06 5.49
C MET A 190 18.02 -1.17 5.97
N GLN A 191 18.37 -1.24 7.26
CA GLN A 191 19.07 -2.39 7.83
C GLN A 191 18.19 -3.65 7.78
N THR A 192 16.90 -3.56 8.09
CA THR A 192 15.98 -4.70 8.12
C THR A 192 15.76 -5.30 6.73
N TYR A 193 15.54 -4.46 5.72
CA TYR A 193 15.15 -4.95 4.39
C TYR A 193 16.32 -5.11 3.42
N PHE A 194 17.39 -4.34 3.59
CA PHE A 194 18.51 -4.25 2.65
C PHE A 194 19.87 -4.57 3.29
N GLY A 195 19.95 -4.58 4.64
CA GLY A 195 21.18 -4.88 5.37
C GLY A 195 21.51 -6.37 5.44
N VAL A 196 22.79 -6.65 5.72
CA VAL A 196 23.32 -7.99 6.03
C VAL A 196 24.27 -7.86 7.19
N THR A 197 23.85 -8.31 8.38
CA THR A 197 24.69 -8.32 9.58
C THR A 197 25.84 -9.33 9.47
N ALA A 198 26.84 -9.24 10.34
CA ALA A 198 27.94 -10.21 10.39
C ALA A 198 27.44 -11.65 10.62
N ALA A 199 26.41 -11.82 11.47
CA ALA A 199 25.82 -13.13 11.75
C ALA A 199 25.08 -13.68 10.50
N GLN A 200 24.30 -12.84 9.81
CA GLN A 200 23.62 -13.19 8.58
C GLN A 200 24.61 -13.52 7.46
N SER A 201 25.68 -12.73 7.31
CA SER A 201 26.73 -13.01 6.32
C SER A 201 27.38 -14.39 6.56
N ALA A 202 27.64 -14.74 7.81
CA ALA A 202 28.19 -16.04 8.18
C ALA A 202 27.21 -17.21 7.95
N ALA A 203 25.90 -16.95 8.08
CA ALA A 203 24.84 -17.96 7.91
C ALA A 203 24.31 -18.02 6.47
N SER A 204 24.60 -17.04 5.63
CA SER A 204 24.08 -16.92 4.27
C SER A 204 24.52 -18.07 3.37
N LEU A 205 23.55 -18.83 2.85
CA LEU A 205 23.84 -19.90 1.89
C LEU A 205 24.25 -19.36 0.52
N ALA A 206 23.87 -18.13 0.21
CA ALA A 206 24.29 -17.43 -1.01
C ALA A 206 25.65 -16.74 -0.87
N GLY A 207 26.30 -16.79 0.29
CA GLY A 207 27.60 -16.14 0.56
C GLY A 207 27.54 -14.62 0.49
N LEU A 208 26.44 -14.00 0.96
CA LEU A 208 26.29 -12.55 0.92
C LEU A 208 27.30 -11.87 1.85
N PRO A 209 27.99 -10.81 1.40
CA PRO A 209 28.86 -10.02 2.24
C PRO A 209 28.06 -9.23 3.29
N GLN A 210 28.72 -8.85 4.38
CA GLN A 210 28.15 -7.88 5.32
C GLN A 210 27.87 -6.56 4.60
N PHE A 211 26.70 -5.96 4.90
CA PHE A 211 26.27 -4.70 4.32
C PHE A 211 25.46 -3.90 5.33
N ASP A 212 25.85 -2.66 5.57
CA ASP A 212 25.27 -1.75 6.57
C ASP A 212 24.75 -0.48 5.86
N PRO A 213 23.53 -0.49 5.34
CA PRO A 213 22.97 0.62 4.59
C PRO A 213 22.55 1.78 5.52
N SER A 214 22.76 3.00 5.04
CA SER A 214 22.35 4.22 5.72
C SER A 214 20.89 4.57 5.44
N ALA A 215 20.29 5.40 6.31
CA ALA A 215 19.01 6.04 6.01
C ALA A 215 19.10 6.88 4.73
N GLY A 216 18.07 6.82 3.89
CA GLY A 216 18.11 7.54 2.62
C GLY A 216 16.87 7.32 1.74
N PHE A 217 16.88 7.96 0.58
CA PHE A 217 15.88 7.67 -0.45
C PHE A 217 16.16 6.27 -1.04
N LYS A 218 15.17 5.38 -0.90
CA LYS A 218 15.33 3.99 -1.31
C LYS A 218 14.79 3.67 -2.70
N ASP A 219 13.83 4.44 -3.19
CA ASP A 219 13.24 4.21 -4.52
C ASP A 219 12.69 5.48 -5.16
N VAL A 220 12.48 5.38 -6.48
CA VAL A 220 11.65 6.29 -7.27
C VAL A 220 10.62 5.47 -8.02
N SER A 221 9.42 6.02 -8.22
CA SER A 221 8.34 5.29 -8.87
C SER A 221 7.52 6.17 -9.81
N ILE A 222 6.94 5.52 -10.81
CA ILE A 222 5.90 6.07 -11.68
C ILE A 222 4.76 5.08 -11.76
N GLY A 223 3.54 5.57 -11.71
CA GLY A 223 2.35 4.72 -11.74
C GLY A 223 1.17 5.36 -12.44
N ALA A 224 0.17 4.54 -12.72
CA ALA A 224 -1.10 4.96 -13.27
C ALA A 224 -2.22 4.07 -12.74
N THR A 225 -3.37 4.69 -12.42
CA THR A 225 -4.59 4.00 -12.02
C THR A 225 -5.75 4.54 -12.84
N ALA A 226 -6.42 3.66 -13.58
CA ALA A 226 -7.63 3.97 -14.32
C ALA A 226 -8.86 3.45 -13.58
N THR A 227 -9.89 4.29 -13.48
CA THR A 227 -11.21 3.95 -12.97
C THR A 227 -12.21 4.18 -14.08
N ILE A 228 -12.94 3.13 -14.49
CA ILE A 228 -13.85 3.15 -15.63
C ILE A 228 -15.21 2.64 -15.18
N ALA A 229 -16.21 3.52 -15.15
CA ALA A 229 -17.61 3.11 -14.98
C ALA A 229 -18.09 2.48 -16.30
N LEU A 230 -18.27 1.16 -16.32
CA LEU A 230 -18.76 0.41 -17.46
C LEU A 230 -20.25 0.66 -17.69
N ASP A 231 -20.98 0.79 -16.59
CA ASP A 231 -22.37 1.19 -16.51
C ASP A 231 -22.66 1.83 -15.12
N PRO A 232 -23.92 2.24 -14.78
CA PRO A 232 -24.23 2.84 -13.48
C PRO A 232 -23.91 1.96 -12.24
N ARG A 233 -23.72 0.65 -12.44
CA ARG A 233 -23.48 -0.32 -11.36
C ARG A 233 -22.08 -0.93 -11.39
N TRP A 234 -21.48 -1.11 -12.57
CA TRP A 234 -20.19 -1.78 -12.72
C TRP A 234 -19.05 -0.80 -12.89
N THR A 235 -18.00 -0.97 -12.12
CA THR A 235 -16.76 -0.17 -12.21
C THR A 235 -15.56 -1.09 -12.35
N LEU A 236 -14.76 -0.85 -13.39
CA LEU A 236 -13.48 -1.50 -13.64
C LEU A 236 -12.35 -0.61 -13.10
N TYR A 237 -11.40 -1.22 -12.42
CA TYR A 237 -10.17 -0.60 -11.92
C TYR A 237 -8.98 -1.28 -12.58
N LEU A 238 -8.03 -0.49 -13.07
CA LEU A 238 -6.76 -0.97 -13.60
C LEU A 238 -5.65 -0.14 -12.97
N THR A 239 -4.61 -0.80 -12.44
CA THR A 239 -3.47 -0.10 -11.86
C THR A 239 -2.16 -0.71 -12.31
N GLY A 240 -1.15 0.13 -12.47
CA GLY A 240 0.21 -0.28 -12.77
C GLY A 240 1.20 0.69 -12.15
N ARG A 241 2.31 0.17 -11.63
CA ARG A 241 3.43 0.96 -11.10
C ARG A 241 4.75 0.29 -11.48
N TYR A 242 5.66 1.09 -11.91
CA TYR A 242 7.07 0.76 -11.98
C TYR A 242 7.80 1.49 -10.87
N SER A 243 8.69 0.81 -10.17
CA SER A 243 9.61 1.41 -9.20
C SER A 243 11.03 0.93 -9.42
N ARG A 244 11.99 1.78 -9.10
CA ARG A 244 13.40 1.47 -9.13
C ARG A 244 14.04 1.82 -7.79
N LEU A 245 14.73 0.85 -7.21
CA LEU A 245 15.58 1.06 -6.05
C LEU A 245 16.77 1.96 -6.41
N ILE A 246 17.17 2.83 -5.47
CA ILE A 246 18.27 3.77 -5.62
C ILE A 246 19.12 3.80 -4.34
N GLY A 247 20.32 4.37 -4.43
CA GLY A 247 21.25 4.49 -3.29
C GLY A 247 21.55 3.14 -2.67
N ASP A 248 21.76 3.11 -1.36
CA ASP A 248 22.13 1.91 -0.62
C ASP A 248 21.12 0.75 -0.79
N ALA A 249 19.85 1.04 -1.09
CA ALA A 249 18.88 -0.01 -1.39
C ALA A 249 19.19 -0.71 -2.71
N ALA A 250 19.65 0.02 -3.72
CA ALA A 250 20.07 -0.55 -5.01
C ALA A 250 21.40 -1.30 -4.91
N ASP A 251 22.31 -0.86 -4.03
CA ASP A 251 23.61 -1.47 -3.82
C ASP A 251 23.56 -2.71 -2.90
N SER A 252 22.41 -3.00 -2.32
CA SER A 252 22.24 -4.10 -1.37
C SER A 252 22.52 -5.47 -1.99
N PRO A 253 23.33 -6.32 -1.34
CA PRO A 253 23.54 -7.69 -1.79
C PRO A 253 22.28 -8.58 -1.60
N VAL A 254 21.26 -8.12 -0.89
CA VAL A 254 20.01 -8.85 -0.65
C VAL A 254 19.11 -8.87 -1.89
N ILE A 255 19.12 -7.80 -2.69
CA ILE A 255 18.23 -7.69 -3.85
C ILE A 255 18.69 -8.55 -5.04
N GLU A 256 17.72 -9.00 -5.84
CA GLU A 256 17.97 -9.70 -7.10
C GLU A 256 17.87 -8.74 -8.30
N THR A 257 17.12 -7.64 -8.15
CA THR A 257 16.93 -6.60 -9.16
C THR A 257 16.58 -5.27 -8.52
N GLU A 258 17.03 -4.19 -9.12
CA GLU A 258 16.65 -2.83 -8.72
C GLU A 258 15.24 -2.48 -9.19
N ASN A 259 14.69 -3.19 -10.19
CA ASN A 259 13.48 -2.83 -10.88
C ASN A 259 12.31 -3.69 -10.40
N ALA A 260 11.18 -3.06 -10.10
CA ALA A 260 9.97 -3.74 -9.68
C ALA A 260 8.76 -3.22 -10.45
N PHE A 261 7.86 -4.14 -10.81
CA PHE A 261 6.57 -3.84 -11.41
C PHE A 261 5.47 -4.30 -10.47
N PHE A 262 4.48 -3.47 -10.28
CA PHE A 262 3.23 -3.81 -9.61
C PHE A 262 2.11 -3.59 -10.61
N GLY A 263 1.14 -4.50 -10.69
CA GLY A 263 -0.01 -4.36 -11.56
C GLY A 263 -1.22 -5.03 -10.97
N GLY A 264 -2.40 -4.52 -11.30
CA GLY A 264 -3.64 -5.10 -10.82
C GLY A 264 -4.86 -4.68 -11.62
N ALA A 265 -5.90 -5.50 -11.49
CA ALA A 265 -7.23 -5.22 -12.02
C ALA A 265 -8.27 -5.54 -10.96
N GLY A 266 -9.34 -4.78 -10.95
CA GLY A 266 -10.47 -4.99 -10.05
C GLY A 266 -11.79 -4.68 -10.72
N LEU A 267 -12.84 -5.32 -10.24
CA LEU A 267 -14.20 -5.09 -10.69
C LEU A 267 -15.11 -4.96 -9.47
N SER A 268 -15.96 -3.95 -9.46
CA SER A 268 -16.97 -3.78 -8.42
C SER A 268 -18.38 -3.64 -8.99
N TYR A 269 -19.35 -4.12 -8.22
CA TYR A 269 -20.78 -3.98 -8.48
C TYR A 269 -21.44 -3.18 -7.37
N LYS A 270 -22.08 -2.07 -7.72
CA LYS A 270 -22.82 -1.19 -6.80
C LYS A 270 -24.26 -1.67 -6.65
N PHE A 271 -24.75 -1.72 -5.41
CA PHE A 271 -26.10 -2.10 -5.05
C PHE A 271 -26.64 -1.27 -3.88
N ASP A 272 -27.95 -1.17 -3.76
CA ASP A 272 -28.60 -0.49 -2.66
C ASP A 272 -28.93 -1.53 -1.57
N LEU A 273 -28.47 -1.29 -0.33
CA LEU A 273 -28.93 -2.05 0.84
C LEU A 273 -30.33 -1.55 1.21
N ILE A 274 -31.34 -2.24 0.74
CA ILE A 274 -32.76 -2.16 1.15
C ILE A 274 -33.26 -0.74 1.47
N ARG A 275 -34.31 -0.37 0.80
CA ARG A 275 -35.17 0.78 1.17
C ARG A 275 -35.88 0.57 2.50
#